data_420a8204849a50947b7300b84e599ad0
#
_entry.id   420a8204849a50947b7300b84e599ad0
#
_cell.length_a   1.000
_cell.length_b   1.000
_cell.length_c   1.000
_cell.angle_alpha   90.00
_cell.angle_beta   90.00
_cell.angle_gamma   90.00
#
_symmetry.space_group_name_H-M   'P 1'
#
loop_
_entity.id
_entity.type
_entity.pdbx_description
1 polymer ?
#
loop_
_entity_poly.entity_id
_entity_poly.type
_entity_poly.pdbx_seq_one_letter_code
_entity_poly.pdbx_strand_id
1 'polypeptide(L)'
;TVISRAYGSDKAYQWDSDGVDGFTIQETTRDTVGTDVILNIKADTEEESYHQYLESYMVKHLVKRYSDYIRYPIECLMEKTRMKEKDPNAPEGEQQGWESYQEWEVLNSMIPLWNRPKEDVKEEEYTQFYQQNFGASGKPLTTMRVAAEGNVSYTALMFIPETASQEFYTRESKRGLRLYSSGVMIMDKCEDLIPEHFRFVSGIVDTPDVDLNISREMLQQTRVLQVISRNL
;
A
#
# COMPACT_ATOMS: atom_id res chain seq x y z
N THR A 1 -22.07 3.18 5.58
CA THR A 1 -23.02 2.63 4.59
C THR A 1 -22.28 1.83 3.54
N VAL A 2 -22.83 0.68 3.15
CA VAL A 2 -22.33 -0.12 2.03
C VAL A 2 -23.49 -0.41 1.09
N ILE A 3 -23.36 -0.06 -0.20
CA ILE A 3 -24.37 -0.33 -1.22
C ILE A 3 -23.76 -1.29 -2.23
N SER A 4 -24.38 -2.46 -2.43
CA SER A 4 -23.81 -3.49 -3.30
C SER A 4 -24.85 -4.12 -4.22
N ARG A 5 -24.44 -4.30 -5.50
CA ARG A 5 -25.18 -5.08 -6.49
C ARG A 5 -24.27 -6.16 -7.05
N ALA A 6 -24.65 -7.41 -6.83
CA ALA A 6 -23.88 -8.56 -7.33
C ALA A 6 -23.99 -8.72 -8.84
N TYR A 7 -22.98 -9.29 -9.48
CA TYR A 7 -23.02 -9.64 -10.90
C TYR A 7 -24.16 -10.65 -11.15
N GLY A 8 -24.95 -10.38 -12.20
CA GLY A 8 -26.11 -11.20 -12.56
C GLY A 8 -27.37 -11.00 -11.67
N SER A 9 -27.36 -10.03 -10.74
CA SER A 9 -28.52 -9.67 -9.91
C SER A 9 -29.14 -8.36 -10.40
N ASP A 10 -30.47 -8.31 -10.40
CA ASP A 10 -31.25 -7.09 -10.63
C ASP A 10 -31.48 -6.28 -9.34
N LYS A 11 -31.14 -6.89 -8.18
CA LYS A 11 -31.35 -6.29 -6.87
C LYS A 11 -30.03 -5.80 -6.28
N ALA A 12 -30.08 -4.65 -5.65
CA ALA A 12 -29.01 -4.12 -4.81
C ALA A 12 -29.48 -4.08 -3.35
N TYR A 13 -28.52 -4.13 -2.44
CA TYR A 13 -28.75 -4.05 -1.00
C TYR A 13 -27.89 -2.96 -0.39
N GLN A 14 -28.46 -2.24 0.55
CA GLN A 14 -27.78 -1.25 1.37
C GLN A 14 -27.68 -1.78 2.80
N TRP A 15 -26.46 -1.76 3.31
CA TRP A 15 -26.10 -2.06 4.69
C TRP A 15 -25.66 -0.77 5.37
N ASP A 16 -26.23 -0.47 6.54
CA ASP A 16 -25.90 0.70 7.35
C ASP A 16 -25.55 0.27 8.77
N SER A 17 -24.50 0.85 9.33
CA SER A 17 -24.13 0.71 10.74
C SER A 17 -23.40 1.97 11.22
N ASP A 18 -23.58 2.31 12.47
CA ASP A 18 -22.81 3.32 13.19
C ASP A 18 -21.55 2.74 13.86
N GLY A 19 -21.41 1.41 13.81
CA GLY A 19 -20.28 0.69 14.41
C GLY A 19 -20.47 0.35 15.90
N VAL A 20 -21.61 0.68 16.50
CA VAL A 20 -21.90 0.47 17.94
C VAL A 20 -23.06 -0.49 18.15
N ASP A 21 -24.26 -0.18 17.64
CA ASP A 21 -25.51 -0.84 18.02
C ASP A 21 -26.08 -1.80 16.95
N GLY A 22 -25.22 -2.37 16.11
CA GLY A 22 -25.63 -3.34 15.09
C GLY A 22 -25.69 -2.75 13.69
N PHE A 23 -26.55 -3.32 12.84
CA PHE A 23 -26.69 -2.90 11.46
C PHE A 23 -28.11 -3.10 10.93
N THR A 24 -28.42 -2.41 9.85
CA THR A 24 -29.64 -2.61 9.07
C THR A 24 -29.33 -3.01 7.65
N ILE A 25 -30.18 -3.85 7.05
CA ILE A 25 -30.08 -4.18 5.62
C ILE A 25 -31.44 -3.90 4.97
N GLN A 26 -31.40 -3.20 3.84
CA GLN A 26 -32.62 -2.91 3.05
C GLN A 26 -32.34 -3.08 1.56
N GLU A 27 -33.36 -3.44 0.80
CA GLU A 27 -33.30 -3.47 -0.66
C GLU A 27 -33.24 -2.05 -1.20
N THR A 28 -32.36 -1.81 -2.17
CA THR A 28 -32.17 -0.51 -2.81
C THR A 28 -31.92 -0.68 -4.31
N THR A 29 -31.63 0.39 -5.01
CA THR A 29 -31.27 0.38 -6.44
C THR A 29 -29.84 0.84 -6.65
N ARG A 30 -29.17 0.20 -7.59
CA ARG A 30 -27.85 0.61 -8.08
C ARG A 30 -27.77 0.26 -9.57
N ASP A 31 -27.43 1.20 -10.43
CA ASP A 31 -27.50 1.03 -11.88
C ASP A 31 -26.44 0.06 -12.41
N THR A 32 -25.26 0.04 -11.76
CA THR A 32 -24.13 -0.79 -12.18
C THR A 32 -23.81 -1.86 -11.13
N VAL A 33 -23.22 -2.96 -11.58
CA VAL A 33 -22.63 -3.99 -10.70
C VAL A 33 -21.46 -3.41 -9.94
N GLY A 34 -21.30 -3.81 -8.67
CA GLY A 34 -20.20 -3.37 -7.81
C GLY A 34 -20.66 -2.97 -6.41
N THR A 35 -19.76 -2.37 -5.65
CA THR A 35 -19.99 -2.00 -4.26
C THR A 35 -19.47 -0.58 -4.00
N ASP A 36 -20.32 0.23 -3.37
CA ASP A 36 -19.94 1.56 -2.86
C ASP A 36 -19.78 1.44 -1.34
N VAL A 37 -18.65 1.87 -0.82
CA VAL A 37 -18.38 1.94 0.63
C VAL A 37 -18.29 3.41 1.02
N ILE A 38 -19.25 3.87 1.82
CA ILE A 38 -19.36 5.27 2.22
C ILE A 38 -19.03 5.35 3.71
N LEU A 39 -17.98 6.04 4.05
CA LEU A 39 -17.49 6.24 5.41
C LEU A 39 -17.75 7.69 5.84
N ASN A 40 -18.40 7.86 7.00
CA ASN A 40 -18.48 9.14 7.66
C ASN A 40 -17.23 9.32 8.54
N ILE A 41 -16.38 10.29 8.18
CA ILE A 41 -15.17 10.58 8.92
C ILE A 41 -15.51 11.33 10.22
N LYS A 42 -14.87 10.95 11.32
CA LYS A 42 -15.04 11.61 12.61
C LYS A 42 -14.57 13.07 12.53
N ALA A 43 -15.13 13.91 13.40
CA ALA A 43 -14.61 15.25 13.58
C ALA A 43 -13.19 15.21 14.18
N ASP A 44 -12.38 16.20 13.84
CA ASP A 44 -11.04 16.37 14.38
C ASP A 44 -11.09 16.52 15.91
N THR A 45 -10.09 16.01 16.59
CA THR A 45 -9.86 16.15 18.02
C THR A 45 -8.57 16.94 18.27
N GLU A 46 -8.27 17.27 19.53
CA GLU A 46 -6.99 17.92 19.88
C GLU A 46 -5.78 17.02 19.60
N GLU A 47 -5.96 15.70 19.57
CA GLU A 47 -4.88 14.72 19.41
C GLU A 47 -4.79 14.18 17.99
N GLU A 48 -5.89 14.14 17.23
CA GLU A 48 -5.97 13.55 15.88
C GLU A 48 -6.77 14.41 14.91
N SER A 49 -6.20 14.63 13.72
CA SER A 49 -6.87 15.28 12.60
C SER A 49 -7.37 14.23 11.61
N TYR A 50 -8.66 13.90 11.69
CA TYR A 50 -9.31 12.94 10.78
C TYR A 50 -9.59 13.55 9.41
N HIS A 51 -9.75 14.88 9.33
CA HIS A 51 -10.01 15.60 8.09
C HIS A 51 -8.93 15.35 7.02
N GLN A 52 -7.68 15.12 7.43
CA GLN A 52 -6.59 14.80 6.51
C GLN A 52 -6.87 13.61 5.57
N TYR A 53 -7.72 12.65 6.00
CA TYR A 53 -8.06 11.48 5.18
C TYR A 53 -9.03 11.81 4.03
N LEU A 54 -9.56 13.02 3.97
CA LEU A 54 -10.34 13.54 2.84
C LEU A 54 -9.45 14.19 1.76
N GLU A 55 -8.18 14.43 2.09
CA GLU A 55 -7.24 15.03 1.17
C GLU A 55 -6.69 14.00 0.18
N SER A 56 -6.79 14.28 -1.13
CA SER A 56 -6.40 13.34 -2.19
C SER A 56 -4.92 12.93 -2.10
N TYR A 57 -4.03 13.82 -1.67
CA TYR A 57 -2.62 13.48 -1.49
C TYR A 57 -2.39 12.49 -0.33
N MET A 58 -3.17 12.59 0.75
CA MET A 58 -3.13 11.64 1.86
C MET A 58 -3.63 10.27 1.42
N VAL A 59 -4.72 10.22 0.65
CA VAL A 59 -5.23 8.98 0.05
C VAL A 59 -4.15 8.35 -0.83
N LYS A 60 -3.50 9.14 -1.68
CA LYS A 60 -2.38 8.67 -2.51
C LYS A 60 -1.23 8.10 -1.67
N HIS A 61 -0.85 8.77 -0.59
CA HIS A 61 0.18 8.29 0.33
C HIS A 61 -0.20 6.95 0.98
N LEU A 62 -1.44 6.82 1.44
CA LEU A 62 -1.95 5.57 2.04
C LEU A 62 -1.99 4.43 1.03
N VAL A 63 -2.47 4.68 -0.20
CA VAL A 63 -2.47 3.68 -1.27
C VAL A 63 -1.05 3.22 -1.57
N LYS A 64 -0.12 4.15 -1.76
CA LYS A 64 1.30 3.83 -2.01
C LYS A 64 1.92 3.01 -0.88
N ARG A 65 1.59 3.32 0.36
CA ARG A 65 2.16 2.65 1.52
C ARG A 65 1.59 1.24 1.73
N TYR A 66 0.28 1.07 1.62
CA TYR A 66 -0.40 -0.15 2.06
C TYR A 66 -0.94 -1.03 0.95
N SER A 67 -1.21 -0.44 -0.22
CA SER A 67 -2.00 -1.07 -1.30
C SER A 67 -1.37 -0.91 -2.68
N ASP A 68 -0.10 -0.51 -2.74
CA ASP A 68 0.58 -0.21 -4.01
C ASP A 68 0.60 -1.42 -4.97
N TYR A 69 0.60 -2.62 -4.43
CA TYR A 69 0.75 -3.85 -5.20
C TYR A 69 -0.53 -4.69 -5.32
N ILE A 70 -1.67 -4.11 -4.99
CA ILE A 70 -2.97 -4.72 -5.32
C ILE A 70 -3.09 -4.79 -6.83
N ARG A 71 -3.42 -5.97 -7.36
CA ARG A 71 -3.44 -6.27 -8.81
C ARG A 71 -4.51 -5.51 -9.62
N TYR A 72 -5.41 -4.83 -8.95
CA TYR A 72 -6.45 -4.00 -9.58
C TYR A 72 -6.10 -2.53 -9.45
N PRO A 73 -6.44 -1.70 -10.47
CA PRO A 73 -6.19 -0.27 -10.40
C PRO A 73 -7.01 0.36 -9.25
N ILE A 74 -6.34 1.20 -8.48
CA ILE A 74 -6.97 2.07 -7.47
C ILE A 74 -6.93 3.47 -8.04
N GLU A 75 -8.09 3.96 -8.43
CA GLU A 75 -8.23 5.27 -9.05
C GLU A 75 -8.74 6.30 -8.03
N CYS A 76 -8.19 7.49 -8.09
CA CYS A 76 -8.62 8.62 -7.27
C CYS A 76 -8.74 9.88 -8.12
N LEU A 77 -9.76 10.67 -7.84
CA LEU A 77 -9.92 11.98 -8.46
C LEU A 77 -8.96 12.96 -7.79
N MET A 78 -7.87 13.30 -8.51
CA MET A 78 -6.81 14.15 -8.02
C MET A 78 -7.03 15.58 -8.48
N GLU A 79 -6.86 16.53 -7.56
CA GLU A 79 -6.80 17.94 -7.93
C GLU A 79 -5.38 18.28 -8.41
N LYS A 80 -5.28 18.80 -9.61
CA LYS A 80 -4.03 19.22 -10.26
C LYS A 80 -4.10 20.67 -10.63
N THR A 81 -2.95 21.30 -10.73
CA THR A 81 -2.82 22.68 -11.21
C THR A 81 -2.05 22.69 -12.52
N ARG A 82 -2.51 23.48 -13.47
CA ARG A 82 -1.77 23.75 -14.70
C ARG A 82 -1.74 25.25 -14.98
N MET A 83 -0.74 25.65 -15.73
CA MET A 83 -0.67 27.02 -16.24
C MET A 83 -1.80 27.21 -17.25
N LYS A 84 -2.59 28.29 -17.13
CA LYS A 84 -3.61 28.63 -18.13
C LYS A 84 -2.95 28.80 -19.49
N GLU A 85 -3.63 28.34 -20.54
CA GLU A 85 -3.15 28.63 -21.88
C GLU A 85 -3.07 30.13 -22.10
N LYS A 86 -2.01 30.57 -22.79
CA LYS A 86 -1.79 31.98 -23.05
C LYS A 86 -2.89 32.49 -24.00
N ASP A 87 -3.69 33.47 -23.57
CA ASP A 87 -4.64 34.11 -24.47
C ASP A 87 -3.84 34.82 -25.58
N PRO A 88 -4.08 34.48 -26.87
CA PRO A 88 -3.38 35.13 -27.97
C PRO A 88 -3.59 36.65 -28.06
N ASN A 89 -4.63 37.16 -27.37
CA ASN A 89 -4.98 38.59 -27.35
C ASN A 89 -4.60 39.27 -26.01
N ALA A 90 -3.91 38.54 -25.08
CA ALA A 90 -3.49 39.13 -23.81
C ALA A 90 -2.40 40.19 -24.03
N PRO A 91 -2.42 41.30 -23.25
CA PRO A 91 -1.38 42.33 -23.29
C PRO A 91 0.01 41.75 -23.03
N GLU A 92 1.04 42.26 -23.72
CA GLU A 92 2.43 41.90 -23.42
C GLU A 92 2.78 42.23 -21.97
N GLY A 93 3.14 41.19 -21.15
CA GLY A 93 3.51 41.35 -19.77
C GLY A 93 2.50 40.82 -18.74
N GLU A 94 1.33 40.33 -19.18
CA GLU A 94 0.39 39.68 -18.27
C GLU A 94 0.94 38.32 -17.80
N GLN A 95 1.02 38.13 -16.47
CA GLN A 95 1.47 36.88 -15.89
C GLN A 95 0.41 35.81 -16.14
N GLN A 96 0.82 34.66 -16.68
CA GLN A 96 -0.04 33.50 -16.85
C GLN A 96 -0.54 33.03 -15.47
N GLY A 97 -1.87 32.98 -15.29
CA GLY A 97 -2.49 32.46 -14.10
C GLY A 97 -2.44 30.93 -14.06
N TRP A 98 -2.62 30.38 -12.88
CA TRP A 98 -2.81 28.94 -12.65
C TRP A 98 -4.30 28.63 -12.62
N GLU A 99 -4.69 27.46 -13.11
CA GLU A 99 -6.03 26.90 -12.93
C GLU A 99 -5.95 25.52 -12.30
N SER A 100 -6.89 25.22 -11.40
CA SER A 100 -7.07 23.89 -10.85
C SER A 100 -8.04 23.10 -11.74
N TYR A 101 -7.72 21.82 -11.95
CA TYR A 101 -8.60 20.86 -12.64
C TYR A 101 -8.55 19.53 -11.92
N GLN A 102 -9.56 18.69 -12.14
CA GLN A 102 -9.63 17.35 -11.57
C GLN A 102 -9.39 16.31 -12.65
N GLU A 103 -8.60 15.30 -12.32
CA GLU A 103 -8.26 14.19 -13.21
C GLU A 103 -8.21 12.87 -12.43
N TRP A 104 -8.77 11.81 -13.00
CA TRP A 104 -8.63 10.47 -12.48
C TRP A 104 -7.20 9.97 -12.67
N GLU A 105 -6.57 9.56 -11.58
CA GLU A 105 -5.22 9.01 -11.57
C GLU A 105 -5.22 7.63 -10.95
N VAL A 106 -4.57 6.65 -11.60
CA VAL A 106 -4.28 5.35 -11.01
C VAL A 106 -3.13 5.52 -10.03
N LEU A 107 -3.41 5.27 -8.76
CA LEU A 107 -2.47 5.54 -7.68
C LEU A 107 -1.47 4.42 -7.43
N ASN A 108 -1.85 3.17 -7.66
CA ASN A 108 -1.03 2.00 -7.33
C ASN A 108 -0.25 1.46 -8.54
N SER A 109 0.82 0.75 -8.24
CA SER A 109 1.72 0.17 -9.25
C SER A 109 1.27 -1.19 -9.78
N MET A 110 0.36 -1.87 -9.08
CA MET A 110 -0.27 -3.16 -9.37
C MET A 110 0.69 -4.35 -9.48
N ILE A 111 1.84 -4.21 -10.12
CA ILE A 111 2.78 -5.31 -10.35
C ILE A 111 4.01 -5.12 -9.46
N PRO A 112 4.15 -5.92 -8.38
CA PRO A 112 5.30 -5.83 -7.51
C PRO A 112 6.56 -6.34 -8.19
N LEU A 113 7.69 -5.69 -7.89
CA LEU A 113 9.00 -6.03 -8.45
C LEU A 113 9.38 -7.51 -8.20
N TRP A 114 9.01 -8.04 -7.04
CA TRP A 114 9.30 -9.42 -6.64
C TRP A 114 8.47 -10.49 -7.32
N ASN A 115 7.38 -10.12 -7.99
CA ASN A 115 6.55 -11.05 -8.76
C ASN A 115 6.86 -11.03 -10.27
N ARG A 116 7.67 -10.06 -10.75
CA ARG A 116 8.12 -10.02 -12.14
C ARG A 116 9.17 -11.10 -12.39
N PRO A 117 9.25 -11.68 -13.62
CA PRO A 117 10.35 -12.60 -13.98
C PRO A 117 11.72 -11.95 -13.68
N LYS A 118 12.67 -12.75 -13.18
CA LYS A 118 13.98 -12.23 -12.78
C LYS A 118 14.74 -11.61 -13.97
N GLU A 119 14.55 -12.18 -15.15
CA GLU A 119 15.18 -11.73 -16.40
C GLU A 119 14.68 -10.35 -16.85
N ASP A 120 13.45 -9.96 -16.43
CA ASP A 120 12.82 -8.70 -16.83
C ASP A 120 13.14 -7.55 -15.87
N VAL A 121 13.88 -7.83 -14.78
CA VAL A 121 14.19 -6.83 -13.76
C VAL A 121 15.68 -6.50 -13.78
N LYS A 122 16.01 -5.24 -14.04
CA LYS A 122 17.38 -4.74 -14.06
C LYS A 122 17.88 -4.45 -12.64
N GLU A 123 19.21 -4.47 -12.44
CA GLU A 123 19.82 -4.14 -11.15
C GLU A 123 19.50 -2.72 -10.69
N GLU A 124 19.35 -1.79 -11.64
CA GLU A 124 18.98 -0.41 -11.33
C GLU A 124 17.59 -0.32 -10.71
N GLU A 125 16.62 -1.16 -11.15
CA GLU A 125 15.26 -1.20 -10.59
C GLU A 125 15.28 -1.73 -9.15
N TYR A 126 16.09 -2.74 -8.84
CA TYR A 126 16.30 -3.22 -7.46
C TYR A 126 16.92 -2.13 -6.58
N THR A 127 17.90 -1.40 -7.11
CA THR A 127 18.55 -0.30 -6.39
C THR A 127 17.58 0.84 -6.11
N GLN A 128 16.78 1.24 -7.10
CA GLN A 128 15.76 2.28 -6.94
C GLN A 128 14.70 1.85 -5.92
N PHE A 129 14.22 0.60 -6.02
CA PHE A 129 13.26 0.05 -5.07
C PHE A 129 13.82 0.08 -3.64
N TYR A 130 15.07 -0.33 -3.45
CA TYR A 130 15.74 -0.32 -2.15
C TYR A 130 15.83 1.10 -1.56
N GLN A 131 16.26 2.06 -2.36
CA GLN A 131 16.39 3.47 -1.94
C GLN A 131 15.04 4.08 -1.58
N GLN A 132 14.04 3.89 -2.44
CA GLN A 132 12.69 4.49 -2.25
C GLN A 132 11.94 3.88 -1.08
N ASN A 133 12.05 2.57 -0.88
CA ASN A 133 11.26 1.86 0.11
C ASN A 133 11.91 1.79 1.49
N PHE A 134 13.23 1.79 1.57
CA PHE A 134 13.96 1.62 2.83
C PHE A 134 14.78 2.86 3.22
N GLY A 135 14.64 3.98 2.49
CA GLY A 135 15.34 5.23 2.78
C GLY A 135 16.87 5.11 2.72
N ALA A 136 17.37 4.11 1.98
CA ALA A 136 18.78 3.83 1.90
C ALA A 136 19.50 4.79 0.94
N SER A 137 20.69 5.19 1.30
CA SER A 137 21.60 5.91 0.40
C SER A 137 22.56 4.92 -0.28
N GLY A 138 22.65 4.98 -1.59
CA GLY A 138 23.51 4.08 -2.35
C GLY A 138 22.85 2.77 -2.80
N LYS A 139 23.62 1.87 -3.36
CA LYS A 139 23.16 0.55 -3.80
C LYS A 139 23.30 -0.48 -2.68
N PRO A 140 22.50 -1.55 -2.69
CA PRO A 140 22.71 -2.67 -1.78
C PRO A 140 24.00 -3.43 -2.16
N LEU A 141 24.68 -3.98 -1.16
CA LEU A 141 25.81 -4.88 -1.37
C LEU A 141 25.36 -6.14 -2.12
N THR A 142 24.20 -6.65 -1.76
CA THR A 142 23.59 -7.84 -2.38
C THR A 142 22.07 -7.74 -2.35
N THR A 143 21.46 -8.22 -3.43
CA THR A 143 20.02 -8.42 -3.55
C THR A 143 19.73 -9.91 -3.62
N MET A 144 18.87 -10.41 -2.74
CA MET A 144 18.45 -11.80 -2.69
C MET A 144 16.97 -11.89 -3.01
N ARG A 145 16.62 -12.82 -3.89
CA ARG A 145 15.24 -13.11 -4.23
C ARG A 145 14.97 -14.60 -4.04
N VAL A 146 13.93 -14.88 -3.27
CA VAL A 146 13.48 -16.25 -2.97
C VAL A 146 12.03 -16.37 -3.43
N ALA A 147 11.70 -17.46 -4.08
CA ALA A 147 10.32 -17.86 -4.37
C ALA A 147 10.18 -19.33 -3.96
N ALA A 148 9.20 -19.61 -3.14
CA ALA A 148 8.89 -20.94 -2.67
C ALA A 148 7.43 -21.25 -2.93
N GLU A 149 7.16 -22.43 -3.45
CA GLU A 149 5.84 -22.97 -3.69
C GLU A 149 5.72 -24.34 -2.99
N GLY A 150 4.64 -24.54 -2.23
CA GLY A 150 4.44 -25.79 -1.50
C GLY A 150 3.34 -25.67 -0.46
N ASN A 151 3.55 -26.26 0.72
CA ASN A 151 2.62 -26.14 1.86
C ASN A 151 2.48 -24.70 2.35
N VAL A 152 3.49 -23.88 2.14
CA VAL A 152 3.48 -22.42 2.32
C VAL A 152 4.13 -21.85 1.06
N SER A 153 3.41 -20.93 0.41
CA SER A 153 3.88 -20.25 -0.79
C SER A 153 4.25 -18.81 -0.43
N TYR A 154 5.44 -18.38 -0.84
CA TYR A 154 5.85 -16.99 -0.60
C TYR A 154 6.90 -16.53 -1.60
N THR A 155 6.99 -15.25 -1.78
CA THR A 155 8.11 -14.58 -2.46
C THR A 155 8.78 -13.61 -1.49
N ALA A 156 10.11 -13.61 -1.47
CA ALA A 156 10.87 -12.66 -0.68
C ALA A 156 11.88 -11.90 -1.56
N LEU A 157 12.03 -10.62 -1.29
CA LEU A 157 13.05 -9.76 -1.88
C LEU A 157 13.79 -9.07 -0.74
N MET A 158 15.07 -9.39 -0.57
CA MET A 158 15.86 -8.94 0.55
C MET A 158 17.13 -8.23 0.07
N PHE A 159 17.58 -7.26 0.84
CA PHE A 159 18.73 -6.42 0.55
C PHE A 159 19.68 -6.40 1.74
N ILE A 160 20.95 -6.63 1.45
CA ILE A 160 22.02 -6.41 2.42
C ILE A 160 22.60 -5.01 2.12
N PRO A 161 22.59 -4.08 3.09
CA PRO A 161 23.17 -2.75 2.89
C PRO A 161 24.68 -2.81 2.71
N GLU A 162 25.26 -1.92 1.92
CA GLU A 162 26.71 -1.76 1.80
C GLU A 162 27.31 -1.22 3.10
N THR A 163 26.58 -0.33 3.78
CA THR A 163 26.95 0.23 5.07
C THR A 163 25.78 0.13 6.03
N ALA A 164 26.08 -0.19 7.30
CA ALA A 164 25.04 -0.22 8.33
C ALA A 164 24.43 1.17 8.51
N SER A 165 23.10 1.26 8.58
CA SER A 165 22.41 2.50 8.87
C SER A 165 22.73 2.98 10.29
N GLN A 166 22.62 4.29 10.53
CA GLN A 166 22.78 4.84 11.91
C GLN A 166 21.78 4.23 12.88
N GLU A 167 20.59 3.90 12.40
CA GLU A 167 19.55 3.23 13.21
C GLU A 167 19.99 1.85 13.73
N PHE A 168 20.87 1.17 13.01
CA PHE A 168 21.40 -0.13 13.44
C PHE A 168 22.04 -0.09 14.82
N TYR A 169 22.64 1.03 15.19
CA TYR A 169 23.33 1.21 16.48
C TYR A 169 22.41 1.71 17.59
N THR A 170 21.15 2.03 17.30
CA THR A 170 20.18 2.46 18.29
C THR A 170 19.42 1.26 18.87
N ARG A 171 19.12 1.29 20.18
CA ARG A 171 18.34 0.22 20.84
C ARG A 171 16.87 0.19 20.40
N GLU A 172 16.38 1.26 19.80
CA GLU A 172 14.99 1.43 19.37
C GLU A 172 14.77 0.94 17.92
N SER A 173 15.84 0.55 17.21
CA SER A 173 15.73 0.05 15.84
C SER A 173 14.96 -1.28 15.84
N LYS A 174 13.72 -1.22 15.38
CA LYS A 174 12.90 -2.41 15.19
C LYS A 174 13.44 -3.20 13.99
N ARG A 175 13.81 -4.46 14.22
CA ARG A 175 14.16 -5.40 13.17
C ARG A 175 12.91 -5.87 12.42
N GLY A 176 13.08 -6.51 11.29
CA GLY A 176 12.03 -7.22 10.59
C GLY A 176 11.93 -6.86 9.12
N LEU A 177 11.31 -7.77 8.37
CA LEU A 177 10.97 -7.57 6.98
C LEU A 177 9.54 -7.05 6.87
N ARG A 178 9.25 -6.31 5.80
CA ARG A 178 7.86 -5.96 5.49
C ARG A 178 7.09 -7.20 5.08
N LEU A 179 5.95 -7.41 5.69
CA LEU A 179 5.06 -8.52 5.39
C LEU A 179 3.89 -8.03 4.55
N TYR A 180 3.71 -8.68 3.41
CA TYR A 180 2.58 -8.49 2.51
C TYR A 180 1.73 -9.76 2.46
N SER A 181 0.44 -9.59 2.25
CA SER A 181 -0.46 -10.66 1.85
C SER A 181 -1.16 -10.27 0.55
N SER A 182 -0.86 -10.99 -0.53
CA SER A 182 -1.44 -10.72 -1.86
C SER A 182 -1.30 -9.28 -2.31
N GLY A 183 -0.13 -8.65 -2.06
CA GLY A 183 0.17 -7.28 -2.45
C GLY A 183 -0.34 -6.20 -1.49
N VAL A 184 -0.97 -6.58 -0.37
CA VAL A 184 -1.38 -5.66 0.70
C VAL A 184 -0.38 -5.70 1.83
N MET A 185 0.19 -4.57 2.23
CA MET A 185 1.10 -4.51 3.36
C MET A 185 0.36 -4.72 4.68
N ILE A 186 0.75 -5.77 5.41
CA ILE A 186 0.20 -6.13 6.72
C ILE A 186 1.03 -5.51 7.83
N MET A 187 2.35 -5.69 7.75
CA MET A 187 3.30 -5.20 8.76
C MET A 187 4.52 -4.57 8.10
N ASP A 188 4.91 -3.39 8.57
CA ASP A 188 6.13 -2.71 8.10
C ASP A 188 7.41 -3.35 8.65
N LYS A 189 7.35 -3.95 9.83
CA LYS A 189 8.44 -4.64 10.51
C LYS A 189 7.92 -5.91 11.18
N CYS A 190 7.99 -7.05 10.48
CA CYS A 190 7.66 -8.35 11.03
C CYS A 190 8.93 -9.00 11.62
N GLU A 191 9.06 -8.96 12.95
CA GLU A 191 10.25 -9.43 13.67
C GLU A 191 10.42 -10.94 13.64
N ASP A 192 9.33 -11.69 13.42
CA ASP A 192 9.31 -13.14 13.39
C ASP A 192 9.96 -13.75 12.14
N LEU A 193 10.17 -12.93 11.09
CA LEU A 193 10.69 -13.39 9.81
C LEU A 193 12.21 -13.56 9.80
N ILE A 194 12.94 -12.78 10.61
CA ILE A 194 14.40 -12.83 10.64
C ILE A 194 14.94 -12.76 12.07
N PRO A 195 15.99 -13.52 12.40
CA PRO A 195 16.61 -13.47 13.72
C PRO A 195 17.36 -12.15 13.95
N GLU A 196 17.62 -11.85 15.25
CA GLU A 196 18.23 -10.59 15.71
C GLU A 196 19.56 -10.24 15.03
N HIS A 197 20.38 -11.24 14.77
CA HIS A 197 21.70 -11.01 14.16
C HIS A 197 21.64 -10.60 12.69
N PHE A 198 20.48 -10.75 12.02
CA PHE A 198 20.21 -10.26 10.66
C PHE A 198 19.40 -8.95 10.62
N ARG A 199 19.31 -8.24 11.75
CA ARG A 199 18.52 -6.99 11.82
C ARG A 199 18.92 -5.90 10.82
N PHE A 200 20.10 -6.02 10.20
CA PHE A 200 20.57 -5.13 9.14
C PHE A 200 19.95 -5.42 7.77
N VAL A 201 19.35 -6.58 7.58
CA VAL A 201 18.69 -6.95 6.33
C VAL A 201 17.37 -6.18 6.20
N SER A 202 17.19 -5.51 5.09
CA SER A 202 15.93 -4.88 4.71
C SER A 202 15.27 -5.71 3.62
N GLY A 203 13.94 -5.69 3.54
CA GLY A 203 13.26 -6.43 2.49
C GLY A 203 11.80 -6.63 2.76
N ILE A 204 11.21 -7.44 1.89
CA ILE A 204 9.80 -7.80 1.92
C ILE A 204 9.63 -9.32 1.85
N VAL A 205 8.51 -9.79 2.40
CA VAL A 205 7.95 -11.11 2.17
C VAL A 205 6.50 -10.92 1.77
N ASP A 206 6.09 -11.55 0.68
CA ASP A 206 4.70 -11.57 0.20
C ASP A 206 4.20 -13.01 0.16
N THR A 207 3.10 -13.29 0.84
CA THR A 207 2.51 -14.62 0.93
C THR A 207 0.99 -14.56 0.92
N PRO A 208 0.30 -15.37 0.11
CA PRO A 208 -1.15 -15.47 0.17
C PRO A 208 -1.66 -16.28 1.38
N ASP A 209 -0.76 -17.01 2.06
CA ASP A 209 -1.13 -17.97 3.11
C ASP A 209 -1.27 -17.32 4.50
N VAL A 210 -1.10 -16.02 4.59
CA VAL A 210 -1.38 -15.22 5.79
C VAL A 210 -2.70 -14.49 5.60
N ASP A 211 -3.65 -14.77 6.50
CA ASP A 211 -4.96 -14.11 6.47
C ASP A 211 -4.87 -12.63 6.78
N LEU A 212 -5.59 -11.83 5.99
CA LEU A 212 -5.83 -10.42 6.28
C LEU A 212 -6.81 -10.31 7.45
N ASN A 213 -6.31 -10.24 8.66
CA ASN A 213 -7.16 -9.99 9.82
C ASN A 213 -7.64 -8.53 9.82
N ILE A 214 -8.91 -8.31 10.14
CA ILE A 214 -9.58 -6.99 10.08
C ILE A 214 -8.84 -5.94 10.93
N SER A 215 -8.25 -6.34 12.06
CA SER A 215 -7.52 -5.43 12.96
C SER A 215 -6.05 -5.22 12.60
N ARG A 216 -5.47 -6.02 11.68
CA ARG A 216 -4.02 -6.06 11.37
C ARG A 216 -3.09 -6.26 12.59
N GLU A 217 -3.65 -6.36 13.79
CA GLU A 217 -2.90 -6.34 15.05
C GLU A 217 -2.58 -7.75 15.58
N MET A 218 -3.21 -8.79 15.05
CA MET A 218 -3.07 -10.13 15.60
C MET A 218 -2.64 -11.17 14.57
N LEU A 219 -1.47 -10.98 14.03
CA LEU A 219 -0.68 -12.09 13.53
C LEU A 219 0.09 -12.72 14.70
N GLN A 220 -0.66 -13.28 15.64
CA GLN A 220 -0.02 -14.17 16.63
C GLN A 220 0.56 -15.35 15.84
N GLN A 221 1.90 -15.42 15.84
CA GLN A 221 2.74 -16.59 15.52
C GLN A 221 2.03 -17.62 14.63
N THR A 222 1.70 -17.24 13.42
CA THR A 222 1.11 -18.21 12.52
C THR A 222 2.21 -19.21 12.16
N ARG A 223 1.87 -20.48 12.17
CA ARG A 223 2.74 -21.57 11.70
C ARG A 223 3.40 -21.25 10.35
N VAL A 224 2.71 -20.46 9.54
CA VAL A 224 3.16 -19.93 8.26
C VAL A 224 4.42 -19.09 8.42
N LEU A 225 4.43 -18.08 9.30
CA LEU A 225 5.61 -17.22 9.54
C LEU A 225 6.81 -18.02 10.03
N GLN A 226 6.58 -19.01 10.89
CA GLN A 226 7.66 -19.90 11.38
C GLN A 226 8.27 -20.74 10.23
N VAL A 227 7.43 -21.23 9.32
CA VAL A 227 7.91 -21.98 8.13
C VAL A 227 8.72 -21.06 7.23
N ILE A 228 8.23 -19.87 6.94
CA ILE A 228 8.93 -18.88 6.11
C ILE A 228 10.28 -18.52 6.74
N SER A 229 10.29 -18.16 8.04
CA SER A 229 11.50 -17.76 8.78
C SER A 229 12.60 -18.82 8.82
N ARG A 230 12.23 -20.10 8.77
CA ARG A 230 13.22 -21.20 8.71
C ARG A 230 13.84 -21.40 7.34
N ASN A 231 13.19 -20.90 6.30
CA ASN A 231 13.59 -21.10 4.91
C ASN A 231 14.20 -19.83 4.28
N LEU A 232 14.14 -18.68 4.96
CA LEU A 232 14.84 -17.46 4.59
C LEU A 232 16.30 -17.48 5.03
#